data_43bedf5d246d6b54abe040986abba1cd
#
_entry.id   43bedf5d246d6b54abe040986abba1cd
#
_cell.length_a   1.000
_cell.length_b   1.000
_cell.length_c   1.000
_cell.angle_alpha   90.00
_cell.angle_beta   90.00
_cell.angle_gamma   90.00
#
_symmetry.space_group_name_H-M   'P 1'
#
loop_
_entity.id
_entity.type
_entity.pdbx_description
1 polymer ?
#
loop_
_entity_poly.entity_id
_entity_poly.type
_entity_poly.pdbx_seq_one_letter_code
_entity_poly.pdbx_strand_id
1 'polypeptide(L)'
;FFSLFEKLLQATGRSLYSTIGQVVGAVVNIILDPIMIYGIGPFPEMGVKGAAYATVIGQVASAVLLLIFHMKLNKEFEHDAKYMKPDIGIIKEIYAIGLPAIIAQALMSIMVYVMNLILKFNPSAQTAYGLFYKVQQFVLFLAFGLRDAITPIIAFAYGMRSKKRIQDGIRYGLLYTIVLMIPGIAI
;
A
#
# COMPACT_ATOMS: atom_id res chain seq x y z
N PHE A 1 -3.23 6.12 9.83
CA PHE A 1 -4.71 6.17 9.77
C PHE A 1 -5.22 5.81 8.38
N PHE A 2 -4.67 6.39 7.31
CA PHE A 2 -5.04 6.07 5.92
C PHE A 2 -5.09 4.56 5.66
N SER A 3 -3.99 3.83 5.88
CA SER A 3 -3.90 2.38 5.65
C SER A 3 -4.86 1.56 6.52
N LEU A 4 -5.21 2.05 7.72
CA LEU A 4 -6.16 1.37 8.58
C LEU A 4 -7.56 1.35 7.96
N PHE A 5 -8.08 2.52 7.57
CA PHE A 5 -9.42 2.61 6.96
C PHE A 5 -9.48 1.92 5.60
N GLU A 6 -8.39 1.96 4.85
CA GLU A 6 -8.22 1.21 3.61
C GLU A 6 -8.43 -0.29 3.85
N LYS A 7 -7.69 -0.88 4.80
CA LYS A 7 -7.78 -2.31 5.10
C LYS A 7 -9.12 -2.71 5.72
N LEU A 8 -9.73 -1.85 6.54
CA LEU A 8 -11.08 -2.08 7.07
C LEU A 8 -12.13 -2.14 5.96
N LEU A 9 -12.07 -1.25 4.97
CA LEU A 9 -12.97 -1.28 3.80
C LEU A 9 -12.70 -2.51 2.92
N GLN A 10 -11.45 -2.92 2.75
CA GLN A 10 -11.11 -4.15 2.04
C GLN A 10 -11.63 -5.38 2.77
N ALA A 11 -11.48 -5.45 4.10
CA ALA A 11 -11.94 -6.56 4.93
C ALA A 11 -13.46 -6.74 4.91
N THR A 12 -14.24 -5.67 4.69
CA THR A 12 -15.71 -5.73 4.56
C THR A 12 -16.18 -5.92 3.10
N GLY A 13 -15.28 -6.24 2.17
CA GLY A 13 -15.62 -6.47 0.77
C GLY A 13 -15.86 -5.20 -0.05
N ARG A 14 -15.61 -4.05 0.53
CA ARG A 14 -15.81 -2.73 -0.12
C ARG A 14 -14.50 -2.20 -0.72
N SER A 15 -13.74 -3.07 -1.37
CA SER A 15 -12.44 -2.76 -1.96
C SER A 15 -12.51 -1.65 -3.02
N LEU A 16 -13.64 -1.52 -3.74
CA LEU A 16 -13.85 -0.42 -4.69
C LEU A 16 -13.72 0.95 -4.02
N TYR A 17 -14.35 1.14 -2.87
CA TYR A 17 -14.30 2.41 -2.14
C TYR A 17 -12.90 2.67 -1.55
N SER A 18 -12.21 1.62 -1.13
CA SER A 18 -10.80 1.68 -0.75
C SER A 18 -9.93 2.20 -1.91
N THR A 19 -10.12 1.65 -3.11
CA THR A 19 -9.40 2.08 -4.32
C THR A 19 -9.72 3.51 -4.70
N ILE A 20 -11.00 3.94 -4.65
CA ILE A 20 -11.40 5.33 -4.91
C ILE A 20 -10.67 6.28 -3.96
N GLY A 21 -10.60 5.96 -2.66
CA GLY A 21 -9.89 6.79 -1.68
C GLY A 21 -8.40 6.95 -2.00
N GLN A 22 -7.74 5.87 -2.42
CA GLN A 22 -6.34 5.89 -2.84
C GLN A 22 -6.14 6.73 -4.11
N VAL A 23 -6.97 6.52 -5.13
CA VAL A 23 -6.89 7.26 -6.40
C VAL A 23 -7.10 8.75 -6.17
N VAL A 24 -8.08 9.14 -5.36
CA VAL A 24 -8.31 10.57 -5.03
C VAL A 24 -7.09 11.18 -4.35
N GLY A 25 -6.47 10.49 -3.39
CA GLY A 25 -5.27 10.99 -2.74
C GLY A 25 -4.07 11.12 -3.69
N ALA A 26 -3.91 10.16 -4.59
CA ALA A 26 -2.88 10.21 -5.62
C ALA A 26 -3.11 11.38 -6.60
N VAL A 27 -4.36 11.58 -7.04
CA VAL A 27 -4.71 12.70 -7.93
C VAL A 27 -4.48 14.05 -7.25
N VAL A 28 -4.88 14.20 -5.98
CA VAL A 28 -4.61 15.41 -5.19
C VAL A 28 -3.11 15.67 -5.08
N ASN A 29 -2.32 14.65 -4.81
CA ASN A 29 -0.86 14.78 -4.75
C ASN A 29 -0.28 15.20 -6.11
N ILE A 30 -0.65 14.53 -7.22
CA ILE A 30 -0.17 14.85 -8.57
C ILE A 30 -0.50 16.30 -8.98
N ILE A 31 -1.67 16.80 -8.56
CA ILE A 31 -2.07 18.19 -8.86
C ILE A 31 -1.28 19.18 -7.99
N LEU A 32 -1.13 18.88 -6.70
CA LEU A 32 -0.48 19.79 -5.76
C LEU A 32 1.05 19.81 -5.89
N ASP A 33 1.68 18.70 -6.32
CA ASP A 33 3.12 18.61 -6.48
C ASP A 33 3.68 19.76 -7.35
N PRO A 34 3.27 19.96 -8.62
CA PRO A 34 3.79 21.05 -9.43
C PRO A 34 3.41 22.43 -8.88
N ILE A 35 2.22 22.57 -8.28
CA ILE A 35 1.76 23.84 -7.72
C ILE A 35 2.65 24.29 -6.57
N MET A 36 2.99 23.38 -5.66
CA MET A 36 3.77 23.69 -4.45
C MET A 36 5.28 23.66 -4.69
N ILE A 37 5.76 22.86 -5.65
CA ILE A 37 7.19 22.80 -6.01
C ILE A 37 7.59 24.08 -6.72
N TYR A 38 6.84 24.51 -7.74
CA TYR A 38 7.17 25.64 -8.60
C TYR A 38 6.52 26.96 -8.17
N GLY A 39 5.68 26.96 -7.14
CA GLY A 39 5.01 28.16 -6.66
C GLY A 39 3.97 28.70 -7.66
N ILE A 40 3.12 27.84 -8.22
CA ILE A 40 2.11 28.25 -9.19
C ILE A 40 0.89 28.83 -8.45
N GLY A 41 0.46 30.02 -8.83
CA GLY A 41 -0.71 30.71 -8.26
C GLY A 41 -0.42 31.36 -6.90
N PRO A 42 -1.24 31.11 -5.86
CA PRO A 42 -1.10 31.78 -4.56
C PRO A 42 -0.02 31.17 -3.65
N PHE A 43 0.62 30.09 -4.07
CA PHE A 43 1.63 29.38 -3.29
C PHE A 43 3.05 29.88 -3.59
N PRO A 44 3.88 30.06 -2.56
CA PRO A 44 5.31 30.36 -2.76
C PRO A 44 6.03 29.12 -3.32
N GLU A 45 7.11 29.35 -4.05
CA GLU A 45 8.00 28.27 -4.51
C GLU A 45 8.66 27.58 -3.29
N MET A 46 8.32 26.33 -3.07
CA MET A 46 8.79 25.55 -1.91
C MET A 46 9.80 24.46 -2.26
N GLY A 47 10.00 24.16 -3.55
CA GLY A 47 10.88 23.09 -4.01
C GLY A 47 10.57 21.74 -3.37
N VAL A 48 11.57 21.07 -2.81
CA VAL A 48 11.43 19.74 -2.16
C VAL A 48 10.46 19.76 -0.97
N LYS A 49 10.36 20.87 -0.23
CA LYS A 49 9.40 21.01 0.86
C LYS A 49 7.95 21.01 0.34
N GLY A 50 7.74 21.63 -0.83
CA GLY A 50 6.44 21.63 -1.51
C GLY A 50 5.95 20.23 -1.84
N ALA A 51 6.82 19.36 -2.37
CA ALA A 51 6.50 17.95 -2.63
C ALA A 51 6.12 17.19 -1.34
N ALA A 52 6.83 17.45 -0.24
CA ALA A 52 6.50 16.83 1.05
C ALA A 52 5.11 17.27 1.55
N TYR A 53 4.78 18.55 1.46
CA TYR A 53 3.45 19.05 1.84
C TYR A 53 2.34 18.51 0.94
N ALA A 54 2.54 18.47 -0.37
CA ALA A 54 1.58 17.91 -1.32
C ALA A 54 1.30 16.44 -1.02
N THR A 55 2.34 15.65 -0.69
CA THR A 55 2.19 14.25 -0.27
C THR A 55 1.35 14.12 1.00
N VAL A 56 1.62 14.93 2.03
CA VAL A 56 0.85 14.91 3.29
C VAL A 56 -0.60 15.29 3.04
N ILE A 57 -0.86 16.33 2.25
CA ILE A 57 -2.23 16.76 1.92
C ILE A 57 -2.96 15.66 1.15
N GLY A 58 -2.33 15.01 0.18
CA GLY A 58 -2.90 13.89 -0.56
C GLY A 58 -3.26 12.71 0.36
N GLN A 59 -2.39 12.37 1.31
CA GLN A 59 -2.66 11.32 2.31
C GLN A 59 -3.77 11.69 3.27
N VAL A 60 -3.85 12.95 3.72
CA VAL A 60 -4.93 13.44 4.57
C VAL A 60 -6.26 13.41 3.83
N ALA A 61 -6.29 13.87 2.57
CA ALA A 61 -7.49 13.81 1.73
C ALA A 61 -7.99 12.36 1.56
N SER A 62 -7.09 11.42 1.26
CA SER A 62 -7.42 9.99 1.24
C SER A 62 -7.97 9.51 2.58
N ALA A 63 -7.30 9.82 3.68
CA ALA A 63 -7.71 9.37 5.01
C ALA A 63 -9.10 9.87 5.39
N VAL A 64 -9.40 11.14 5.12
CA VAL A 64 -10.72 11.75 5.36
C VAL A 64 -11.79 11.08 4.51
N LEU A 65 -11.53 10.89 3.22
CA LEU A 65 -12.48 10.25 2.31
C LEU A 65 -12.76 8.79 2.72
N LEU A 66 -11.72 8.03 3.05
CA LEU A 66 -11.85 6.66 3.51
C LEU A 66 -12.58 6.56 4.86
N LEU A 67 -12.35 7.50 5.77
CA LEU A 67 -13.09 7.62 7.02
C LEU A 67 -14.59 7.86 6.76
N ILE A 68 -14.91 8.78 5.84
CA ILE A 68 -16.31 9.05 5.46
C ILE A 68 -16.95 7.79 4.87
N PHE A 69 -16.25 7.08 3.98
CA PHE A 69 -16.76 5.82 3.43
C PHE A 69 -16.91 4.75 4.51
N HIS A 70 -15.96 4.65 5.44
CA HIS A 70 -16.04 3.73 6.55
C HIS A 70 -17.27 4.00 7.42
N MET A 71 -17.49 5.25 7.82
CA MET A 71 -18.63 5.62 8.67
C MET A 71 -19.98 5.47 7.96
N LYS A 72 -20.07 5.76 6.66
CA LYS A 72 -21.34 5.69 5.92
C LYS A 72 -21.69 4.29 5.43
N LEU A 73 -20.70 3.52 5.04
CA LEU A 73 -20.89 2.24 4.36
C LEU A 73 -20.70 1.04 5.28
N ASN A 74 -19.74 1.10 6.20
CA ASN A 74 -19.42 0.00 7.11
C ASN A 74 -20.36 -0.03 8.33
N LYS A 75 -21.64 -0.26 8.10
CA LYS A 75 -22.64 -0.42 9.16
C LYS A 75 -22.45 -1.69 10.01
N GLU A 76 -21.55 -2.55 9.60
CA GLU A 76 -21.21 -3.81 10.29
C GLU A 76 -20.32 -3.57 11.53
N PHE A 77 -19.68 -2.40 11.61
CA PHE A 77 -18.88 -2.02 12.77
C PHE A 77 -19.72 -1.18 13.75
N GLU A 78 -19.80 -1.64 14.96
CA GLU A 78 -20.34 -0.87 16.06
C GLU A 78 -19.29 0.12 16.55
N HIS A 79 -19.59 1.42 16.48
CA HIS A 79 -18.70 2.51 16.88
C HIS A 79 -18.90 2.90 18.35
N ASP A 80 -19.16 1.94 19.23
CA ASP A 80 -19.32 2.20 20.64
C ASP A 80 -17.95 2.26 21.34
N ALA A 81 -17.73 3.29 22.15
CA ALA A 81 -16.52 3.46 22.96
C ALA A 81 -16.24 2.27 23.90
N LYS A 82 -17.25 1.45 24.20
CA LYS A 82 -17.13 0.24 24.99
C LYS A 82 -16.13 -0.78 24.37
N TYR A 83 -16.03 -0.81 23.05
CA TYR A 83 -15.13 -1.73 22.32
C TYR A 83 -13.69 -1.21 22.17
N MET A 84 -13.40 0.01 22.64
CA MET A 84 -12.04 0.57 22.63
C MET A 84 -11.13 -0.02 23.72
N LYS A 85 -11.64 -0.94 24.56
CA LYS A 85 -10.80 -1.60 25.55
C LYS A 85 -9.84 -2.57 24.88
N PRO A 86 -8.52 -2.47 25.15
CA PRO A 86 -7.54 -3.37 24.57
C PRO A 86 -7.76 -4.79 25.07
N ASP A 87 -7.98 -5.73 24.14
CA ASP A 87 -8.03 -7.16 24.41
C ASP A 87 -6.68 -7.79 24.06
N ILE A 88 -6.04 -8.39 25.06
CA ILE A 88 -4.72 -9.01 24.91
C ILE A 88 -4.77 -10.22 23.96
N GLY A 89 -5.91 -10.92 23.88
CA GLY A 89 -6.10 -12.03 22.94
C GLY A 89 -6.04 -11.55 21.49
N ILE A 90 -6.82 -10.52 21.16
CA ILE A 90 -6.85 -9.91 19.84
C ILE A 90 -5.50 -9.30 19.48
N ILE A 91 -4.84 -8.63 20.43
CA ILE A 91 -3.50 -8.06 20.23
C ILE A 91 -2.50 -9.16 19.87
N LYS A 92 -2.50 -10.29 20.58
CA LYS A 92 -1.62 -11.43 20.27
C LYS A 92 -1.84 -11.99 18.86
N GLU A 93 -3.10 -12.12 18.44
CA GLU A 93 -3.44 -12.59 17.08
C GLU A 93 -2.93 -11.60 16.01
N ILE A 94 -3.13 -10.29 16.22
CA ILE A 94 -2.62 -9.26 15.32
C ILE A 94 -1.10 -9.35 15.19
N TYR A 95 -0.37 -9.48 16.31
CA TYR A 95 1.09 -9.60 16.29
C TYR A 95 1.58 -10.94 15.73
N ALA A 96 0.86 -12.03 15.96
CA ALA A 96 1.21 -13.34 15.40
C ALA A 96 1.21 -13.34 13.87
N ILE A 97 0.29 -12.58 13.26
CA ILE A 97 0.20 -12.44 11.80
C ILE A 97 1.10 -11.29 11.30
N GLY A 98 1.13 -10.19 12.03
CA GLY A 98 1.82 -8.97 11.63
C GLY A 98 3.34 -9.05 11.75
N LEU A 99 3.87 -9.72 12.79
CA LEU A 99 5.31 -9.77 13.04
C LEU A 99 6.10 -10.44 11.91
N PRO A 100 5.70 -11.60 11.36
CA PRO A 100 6.35 -12.17 10.19
C PRO A 100 6.33 -11.24 8.97
N ALA A 101 5.23 -10.51 8.76
CA ALA A 101 5.11 -9.56 7.66
C ALA A 101 6.04 -8.34 7.85
N ILE A 102 6.17 -7.84 9.09
CA ILE A 102 7.11 -6.76 9.44
C ILE A 102 8.54 -7.21 9.20
N ILE A 103 8.91 -8.42 9.62
CA ILE A 103 10.26 -8.99 9.41
C ILE A 103 10.55 -9.10 7.91
N ALA A 104 9.62 -9.62 7.13
CA ALA A 104 9.79 -9.74 5.68
C ALA A 104 10.00 -8.36 5.01
N GLN A 105 9.23 -7.35 5.42
CA GLN A 105 9.38 -5.98 4.90
C GLN A 105 10.69 -5.33 5.36
N ALA A 106 11.10 -5.57 6.60
CA ALA A 106 12.35 -5.07 7.14
C ALA A 106 13.57 -5.67 6.42
N LEU A 107 13.53 -6.97 6.08
CA LEU A 107 14.59 -7.63 5.31
C LEU A 107 14.81 -6.96 3.93
N MET A 108 13.75 -6.56 3.24
CA MET A 108 13.89 -5.81 1.98
C MET A 108 14.60 -4.47 2.18
N SER A 109 14.27 -3.74 3.24
CA SER A 109 14.91 -2.47 3.58
C SER A 109 16.39 -2.65 3.98
N ILE A 110 16.68 -3.69 4.76
CA ILE A 110 18.04 -4.06 5.16
C ILE A 110 18.88 -4.43 3.93
N MET A 111 18.32 -5.20 2.99
CA MET A 111 18.99 -5.57 1.74
C MET A 111 19.43 -4.32 0.96
N VAL A 112 18.51 -3.35 0.77
CA VAL A 112 18.84 -2.10 0.07
C VAL A 112 19.91 -1.31 0.81
N TYR A 113 19.83 -1.23 2.15
CA TYR A 113 20.83 -0.55 2.98
C TYR A 113 22.21 -1.19 2.84
N VAL A 114 22.29 -2.51 2.98
CA VAL A 114 23.56 -3.27 2.87
C VAL A 114 24.16 -3.13 1.47
N MET A 115 23.33 -3.21 0.41
CA MET A 115 23.81 -3.00 -0.96
C MET A 115 24.39 -1.60 -1.15
N ASN A 116 23.73 -0.57 -0.66
CA ASN A 116 24.27 0.80 -0.72
C ASN A 116 25.58 0.95 0.08
N LEU A 117 25.70 0.23 1.22
CA LEU A 117 26.92 0.24 2.03
C LEU A 117 28.10 -0.42 1.29
N ILE A 118 27.86 -1.55 0.61
CA ILE A 118 28.87 -2.26 -0.21
C ILE A 118 29.29 -1.40 -1.41
N LEU A 119 28.33 -0.78 -2.07
CA LEU A 119 28.57 0.04 -3.27
C LEU A 119 29.11 1.44 -2.97
N LYS A 120 29.17 1.84 -1.70
CA LYS A 120 29.62 3.17 -1.27
C LYS A 120 31.00 3.57 -1.83
N PHE A 121 31.89 2.60 -2.04
CA PHE A 121 33.24 2.82 -2.55
C PHE A 121 33.32 3.03 -4.06
N ASN A 122 32.21 2.79 -4.79
CA ASN A 122 32.15 3.00 -6.23
C ASN A 122 30.88 3.77 -6.61
N PRO A 123 30.96 5.11 -6.76
CA PRO A 123 29.79 5.97 -7.04
C PRO A 123 29.05 5.58 -8.34
N SER A 124 29.79 5.13 -9.38
CA SER A 124 29.18 4.70 -10.63
C SER A 124 28.34 3.43 -10.46
N ALA A 125 28.84 2.46 -9.69
CA ALA A 125 28.10 1.23 -9.37
C ALA A 125 26.88 1.53 -8.49
N GLN A 126 26.99 2.46 -7.55
CA GLN A 126 25.86 2.88 -6.71
C GLN A 126 24.76 3.54 -7.55
N THR A 127 25.11 4.39 -8.49
CA THR A 127 24.16 5.04 -9.40
C THR A 127 23.48 4.00 -10.31
N ALA A 128 24.25 3.06 -10.88
CA ALA A 128 23.72 2.00 -11.71
C ALA A 128 22.74 1.11 -10.94
N TYR A 129 23.11 0.73 -9.71
CA TYR A 129 22.22 -0.03 -8.82
C TYR A 129 20.93 0.72 -8.49
N GLY A 130 21.03 2.03 -8.21
CA GLY A 130 19.88 2.89 -7.94
C GLY A 130 18.91 2.95 -9.12
N LEU A 131 19.41 3.04 -10.35
CA LEU A 131 18.59 3.01 -11.56
C LEU A 131 17.94 1.65 -11.77
N PHE A 132 18.71 0.57 -11.67
CA PHE A 132 18.21 -0.79 -11.74
C PHE A 132 17.11 -1.04 -10.71
N TYR A 133 17.34 -0.64 -9.47
CA TYR A 133 16.36 -0.80 -8.38
C TYR A 133 15.05 -0.06 -8.66
N LYS A 134 15.08 1.13 -9.26
CA LYS A 134 13.87 1.88 -9.66
C LYS A 134 13.08 1.14 -10.73
N VAL A 135 13.74 0.59 -11.74
CA VAL A 135 13.09 -0.21 -12.79
C VAL A 135 12.47 -1.47 -12.19
N GLN A 136 13.24 -2.18 -11.37
CA GLN A 136 12.77 -3.36 -10.65
C GLN A 136 11.55 -3.05 -9.76
N GLN A 137 11.58 -1.94 -9.02
CA GLN A 137 10.46 -1.52 -8.18
C GLN A 137 9.18 -1.27 -8.99
N PHE A 138 9.29 -0.67 -10.17
CA PHE A 138 8.13 -0.45 -11.03
C PHE A 138 7.44 -1.76 -11.39
N VAL A 139 8.20 -2.79 -11.74
CA VAL A 139 7.68 -4.14 -12.02
C VAL A 139 7.09 -4.77 -10.77
N LEU A 140 7.77 -4.66 -9.63
CA LEU A 140 7.30 -5.22 -8.36
C LEU A 140 6.01 -4.57 -7.85
N PHE A 141 5.78 -3.28 -8.12
CA PHE A 141 4.53 -2.61 -7.74
C PHE A 141 3.30 -3.23 -8.42
N LEU A 142 3.43 -3.71 -9.66
CA LEU A 142 2.35 -4.44 -10.32
C LEU A 142 2.02 -5.74 -9.58
N ALA A 143 3.04 -6.49 -9.17
CA ALA A 143 2.87 -7.73 -8.40
C ALA A 143 2.28 -7.47 -7.01
N PHE A 144 2.72 -6.40 -6.32
CA PHE A 144 2.17 -6.01 -5.02
C PHE A 144 0.71 -5.56 -5.13
N GLY A 145 0.36 -4.78 -6.16
CA GLY A 145 -1.02 -4.39 -6.43
C GLY A 145 -1.93 -5.59 -6.66
N LEU A 146 -1.47 -6.57 -7.41
CA LEU A 146 -2.23 -7.81 -7.65
C LEU A 146 -2.37 -8.65 -6.38
N ARG A 147 -1.31 -8.78 -5.58
CA ARG A 147 -1.35 -9.43 -4.26
C ARG A 147 -2.41 -8.77 -3.36
N ASP A 148 -2.40 -7.45 -3.28
CA ASP A 148 -3.31 -6.70 -2.43
C ASP A 148 -4.77 -6.78 -2.91
N ALA A 149 -4.99 -6.95 -4.22
CA ALA A 149 -6.31 -7.21 -4.78
C ALA A 149 -6.82 -8.64 -4.51
N ILE A 150 -5.95 -9.64 -4.55
CA ILE A 150 -6.31 -11.05 -4.36
C ILE A 150 -6.50 -11.40 -2.89
N THR A 151 -5.73 -10.79 -2.00
CA THR A 151 -5.77 -11.07 -0.55
C THR A 151 -7.17 -10.98 0.05
N PRO A 152 -7.97 -9.92 -0.17
CA PRO A 152 -9.35 -9.87 0.34
C PRO A 152 -10.24 -10.98 -0.23
N ILE A 153 -10.08 -11.33 -1.51
CA ILE A 153 -10.89 -12.37 -2.18
C ILE A 153 -10.65 -13.73 -1.52
N ILE A 154 -9.38 -14.06 -1.25
CA ILE A 154 -9.02 -15.31 -0.56
C ILE A 154 -9.50 -15.28 0.89
N ALA A 155 -9.36 -14.16 1.59
CA ALA A 155 -9.81 -14.01 2.96
C ALA A 155 -11.33 -14.23 3.10
N PHE A 156 -12.12 -13.66 2.18
CA PHE A 156 -13.57 -13.92 2.11
C PHE A 156 -13.91 -15.39 1.82
N ALA A 157 -13.20 -15.98 0.85
CA ALA A 157 -13.39 -17.38 0.50
C ALA A 157 -13.05 -18.32 1.69
N TYR A 158 -12.05 -17.94 2.48
CA TYR A 158 -11.67 -18.63 3.70
C TYR A 158 -12.77 -18.52 4.78
N GLY A 159 -13.28 -17.32 5.02
CA GLY A 159 -14.39 -17.09 5.95
C GLY A 159 -15.65 -17.88 5.59
N MET A 160 -15.94 -18.01 4.28
CA MET A 160 -17.05 -18.85 3.77
C MET A 160 -16.73 -20.35 3.77
N ARG A 161 -15.56 -20.78 4.23
CA ARG A 161 -15.09 -22.18 4.20
C ARG A 161 -15.16 -22.84 2.82
N SER A 162 -15.07 -22.07 1.75
CA SER A 162 -15.17 -22.57 0.37
C SER A 162 -13.79 -22.92 -0.18
N LYS A 163 -13.37 -24.17 -0.05
CA LYS A 163 -12.08 -24.69 -0.58
C LYS A 163 -11.91 -24.40 -2.07
N LYS A 164 -12.98 -24.56 -2.86
CA LYS A 164 -12.94 -24.32 -4.32
C LYS A 164 -12.57 -22.87 -4.63
N ARG A 165 -13.24 -21.89 -3.99
CA ARG A 165 -12.95 -20.46 -4.22
C ARG A 165 -11.54 -20.07 -3.75
N ILE A 166 -11.03 -20.67 -2.68
CA ILE A 166 -9.64 -20.44 -2.24
C ILE A 166 -8.67 -20.96 -3.30
N GLN A 167 -8.86 -22.19 -3.79
CA GLN A 167 -8.01 -22.77 -4.83
C GLN A 167 -8.06 -21.97 -6.14
N ASP A 168 -9.24 -21.55 -6.57
CA ASP A 168 -9.41 -20.72 -7.76
C ASP A 168 -8.72 -19.37 -7.58
N GLY A 169 -8.86 -18.72 -6.42
CA GLY A 169 -8.20 -17.47 -6.09
C GLY A 169 -6.67 -17.57 -6.13
N ILE A 170 -6.12 -18.63 -5.56
CA ILE A 170 -4.66 -18.89 -5.59
C ILE A 170 -4.21 -19.19 -7.02
N ARG A 171 -4.89 -20.07 -7.74
CA ARG A 171 -4.53 -20.48 -9.10
C ARG A 171 -4.53 -19.32 -10.08
N TYR A 172 -5.63 -18.55 -10.12
CA TYR A 172 -5.73 -17.39 -11.00
C TYR A 172 -4.82 -16.27 -10.55
N GLY A 173 -4.66 -16.07 -9.23
CA GLY A 173 -3.72 -15.10 -8.69
C GLY A 173 -2.29 -15.37 -9.12
N LEU A 174 -1.82 -16.60 -8.99
CA LEU A 174 -0.49 -17.01 -9.46
C LEU A 174 -0.34 -16.85 -10.97
N LEU A 175 -1.35 -17.28 -11.75
CA LEU A 175 -1.32 -17.18 -13.22
C LEU A 175 -1.21 -15.73 -13.67
N TYR A 176 -2.03 -14.83 -13.13
CA TYR A 176 -1.96 -13.40 -13.46
C TYR A 176 -0.63 -12.76 -13.00
N THR A 177 -0.11 -13.15 -11.84
CA THR A 177 1.19 -12.67 -11.36
C THR A 177 2.30 -13.09 -12.32
N ILE A 178 2.35 -14.36 -12.73
CA ILE A 178 3.33 -14.87 -13.68
C ILE A 178 3.24 -14.09 -15.01
N VAL A 179 2.03 -13.96 -15.56
CA VAL A 179 1.84 -13.26 -16.85
C VAL A 179 2.29 -11.79 -16.76
N LEU A 180 2.01 -11.11 -15.65
CA LEU A 180 2.42 -9.72 -15.46
C LEU A 180 3.93 -9.58 -15.21
N MET A 181 4.59 -10.60 -14.66
CA MET A 181 6.02 -10.56 -14.36
C MET A 181 6.91 -10.94 -15.56
N ILE A 182 6.37 -11.65 -16.57
CA ILE A 182 7.13 -12.02 -17.78
C ILE A 182 7.77 -10.80 -18.47
N PRO A 183 7.06 -9.69 -18.75
CA PRO A 183 7.68 -8.51 -19.34
C PRO A 183 8.78 -7.91 -18.46
N GLY A 184 8.66 -8.02 -17.13
CA GLY A 184 9.67 -7.54 -16.19
C GLY A 184 10.96 -8.36 -16.15
N ILE A 185 10.92 -9.59 -16.62
CA ILE A 185 12.12 -10.44 -16.77
C ILE A 185 12.88 -10.11 -18.07
N ALA A 186 12.16 -9.56 -19.06
CA ALA A 186 12.73 -9.21 -20.37
C ALA A 186 13.40 -7.81 -20.39
N ILE A 187 13.28 -7.03 -19.31
CA ILE A 187 13.91 -5.72 -19.09
C ILE A 187 15.17 -5.87 -18.25
#